data_899c1d9c2e7ae6c99b96a05f46da6618
#
_entry.id   899c1d9c2e7ae6c99b96a05f46da6618
#
_cell.length_a   1.000
_cell.length_b   1.000
_cell.length_c   1.000
_cell.angle_alpha   90.00
_cell.angle_beta   90.00
_cell.angle_gamma   90.00
#
_symmetry.space_group_name_H-M   'P 1'
#
loop_
_entity.id
_entity.type
_entity.pdbx_description
1 polymer ?
#
loop_
_entity_poly.entity_id
_entity_poly.type
_entity_poly.pdbx_seq_one_letter_code
_entity_poly.pdbx_strand_id
1 'polypeptide(L)'
;MQKISGLAHTPMFVPVVCDYYCGMQVLVPLDLTLAGSTAEQVAAGIAGYYKDAATVKVHALNEALPENGLYSNAMAGTDRMELYMTVNAAGDQMMLVSLFDNLGKGSSGAAVQCMNLMLGLEETKGLE
;
A
#
# COMPACT_ATOMS: atom_id res chain seq x y z
N MET A 1 11.35 -14.46 2.08
CA MET A 1 10.69 -13.49 2.99
C MET A 1 11.18 -13.70 4.42
N GLN A 2 10.89 -14.81 5.12
CA GLN A 2 11.23 -15.04 6.54
C GLN A 2 12.70 -14.73 6.89
N LYS A 3 13.66 -15.24 6.10
CA LYS A 3 15.11 -15.03 6.35
C LYS A 3 15.52 -13.56 6.39
N ILE A 4 14.88 -12.71 5.56
CA ILE A 4 15.23 -11.28 5.45
C ILE A 4 14.49 -10.46 6.50
N SER A 5 13.19 -10.78 6.75
CA SER A 5 12.35 -10.04 7.70
C SER A 5 12.60 -10.41 9.17
N GLY A 6 13.28 -11.52 9.44
CA GLY A 6 13.53 -12.00 10.81
C GLY A 6 12.28 -12.56 11.51
N LEU A 7 11.20 -12.80 10.77
CA LEU A 7 9.96 -13.34 11.35
C LEU A 7 10.17 -14.75 11.93
N ALA A 8 9.57 -15.02 13.09
CA ALA A 8 9.60 -16.32 13.74
C ALA A 8 8.92 -17.40 12.90
N HIS A 9 7.88 -17.05 12.16
CA HIS A 9 7.14 -17.95 11.27
C HIS A 9 7.22 -17.48 9.83
N THR A 10 7.19 -18.44 8.89
CA THR A 10 7.15 -18.12 7.45
C THR A 10 5.84 -17.41 7.13
N PRO A 11 5.88 -16.20 6.55
CA PRO A 11 4.66 -15.51 6.14
C PRO A 11 3.99 -16.24 4.98
N MET A 12 2.68 -16.20 4.94
CA MET A 12 1.90 -16.72 3.82
C MET A 12 2.07 -15.77 2.62
N PHE A 13 2.46 -16.32 1.49
CA PHE A 13 2.61 -15.57 0.23
C PHE A 13 1.73 -16.21 -0.84
N VAL A 14 0.76 -15.45 -1.34
CA VAL A 14 -0.23 -15.91 -2.33
C VAL A 14 -0.15 -15.02 -3.57
N PRO A 15 0.74 -15.32 -4.53
CA PRO A 15 0.82 -14.57 -5.78
C PRO A 15 -0.38 -14.90 -6.67
N VAL A 16 -1.02 -13.85 -7.19
CA VAL A 16 -2.15 -13.94 -8.15
C VAL A 16 -1.78 -13.13 -9.39
N VAL A 17 -1.99 -13.72 -10.56
CA VAL A 17 -1.82 -13.05 -11.85
C VAL A 17 -3.19 -12.84 -12.47
N CYS A 18 -3.46 -11.62 -12.92
CA CYS A 18 -4.72 -11.21 -13.51
C CYS A 18 -4.55 -10.92 -15.01
N ASP A 19 -5.67 -10.91 -15.74
CA ASP A 19 -5.72 -10.69 -17.18
C ASP A 19 -5.86 -9.19 -17.51
N TYR A 20 -4.85 -8.39 -17.16
CA TYR A 20 -4.71 -6.98 -17.56
C TYR A 20 -3.22 -6.61 -17.61
N TYR A 21 -2.91 -5.57 -18.39
CA TYR A 21 -1.54 -5.18 -18.70
C TYR A 21 -0.77 -4.66 -17.47
N CYS A 22 -1.37 -3.79 -16.67
CA CYS A 22 -0.74 -3.20 -15.50
C CYS A 22 -1.76 -2.92 -14.39
N GLY A 23 -1.24 -2.74 -13.20
CA GLY A 23 -2.00 -2.60 -11.95
C GLY A 23 -1.63 -3.68 -10.96
N MET A 24 -1.65 -3.35 -9.67
CA MET A 24 -1.33 -4.27 -8.59
C MET A 24 -2.13 -3.93 -7.35
N GLN A 25 -2.61 -4.97 -6.69
CA GLN A 25 -3.17 -4.90 -5.36
C GLN A 25 -2.38 -5.81 -4.42
N VAL A 26 -1.92 -5.27 -3.31
CA VAL A 26 -1.29 -6.05 -2.24
C VAL A 26 -2.18 -6.04 -1.01
N LEU A 27 -2.52 -7.23 -0.53
CA LEU A 27 -3.33 -7.44 0.66
C LEU A 27 -2.43 -7.95 1.78
N VAL A 28 -2.43 -7.26 2.91
CA VAL A 28 -1.65 -7.65 4.10
C VAL A 28 -2.61 -7.83 5.27
N PRO A 29 -2.99 -9.08 5.58
CA PRO A 29 -3.77 -9.37 6.77
C PRO A 29 -2.90 -9.22 8.02
N LEU A 30 -3.42 -8.54 9.04
CA LEU A 30 -2.78 -8.35 10.32
C LEU A 30 -3.66 -8.92 11.43
N ASP A 31 -3.07 -9.75 12.28
CA ASP A 31 -3.63 -10.12 13.58
C ASP A 31 -3.16 -9.07 14.60
N LEU A 32 -4.08 -8.23 15.05
CA LEU A 32 -3.80 -7.12 15.95
C LEU A 32 -3.46 -7.59 17.37
N THR A 33 -3.96 -8.75 17.77
CA THR A 33 -3.63 -9.37 19.05
C THR A 33 -2.16 -9.78 19.07
N LEU A 34 -1.69 -10.44 18.00
CA LEU A 34 -0.29 -10.82 17.86
C LEU A 34 0.64 -9.61 17.70
N ALA A 35 0.15 -8.57 17.01
CA ALA A 35 0.89 -7.31 16.85
C ALA A 35 0.98 -6.48 18.13
N GLY A 36 0.13 -6.76 19.13
CA GLY A 36 0.06 -5.98 20.38
C GLY A 36 -0.36 -4.52 20.16
N SER A 37 -1.21 -4.28 19.15
CA SER A 37 -1.63 -2.94 18.72
C SER A 37 -3.12 -2.90 18.44
N THR A 38 -3.71 -1.69 18.45
CA THR A 38 -5.09 -1.49 17.97
C THR A 38 -5.11 -1.03 16.51
N ALA A 39 -6.25 -1.17 15.84
CA ALA A 39 -6.43 -0.71 14.48
C ALA A 39 -6.16 0.80 14.33
N GLU A 40 -6.60 1.59 15.32
CA GLU A 40 -6.39 3.04 15.37
C GLU A 40 -4.90 3.39 15.48
N GLN A 41 -4.15 2.65 16.30
CA GLN A 41 -2.70 2.85 16.45
C GLN A 41 -1.96 2.55 15.14
N VAL A 42 -2.31 1.43 14.48
CA VAL A 42 -1.73 1.07 13.19
C VAL A 42 -2.08 2.11 12.13
N ALA A 43 -3.36 2.51 12.04
CA ALA A 43 -3.82 3.52 11.09
C ALA A 43 -3.14 4.87 11.31
N ALA A 44 -3.04 5.32 12.56
CA ALA A 44 -2.34 6.57 12.90
C ALA A 44 -0.85 6.51 12.56
N GLY A 45 -0.21 5.38 12.80
CA GLY A 45 1.20 5.16 12.44
C GLY A 45 1.43 5.26 10.93
N ILE A 46 0.60 4.60 10.13
CA ILE A 46 0.68 4.64 8.66
C ILE A 46 0.39 6.05 8.14
N ALA A 47 -0.69 6.68 8.61
CA ALA A 47 -1.04 8.04 8.21
C ALA A 47 0.06 9.05 8.59
N GLY A 48 0.64 8.90 9.78
CA GLY A 48 1.76 9.74 10.23
C GLY A 48 3.03 9.57 9.41
N TYR A 49 3.33 8.33 9.01
CA TYR A 49 4.49 8.02 8.18
C TYR A 49 4.40 8.63 6.77
N TYR A 50 3.21 8.55 6.16
CA TYR A 50 2.99 9.02 4.78
C TYR A 50 2.38 10.42 4.68
N LYS A 51 2.26 11.17 5.79
CA LYS A 51 1.59 12.50 5.82
C LYS A 51 2.10 13.51 4.79
N ASP A 52 3.41 13.46 4.49
CA ASP A 52 4.09 14.38 3.57
C ASP A 52 4.49 13.68 2.24
N ALA A 53 4.03 12.46 2.01
CA ALA A 53 4.39 11.70 0.81
C ALA A 53 3.62 12.21 -0.42
N ALA A 54 4.34 12.70 -1.43
CA ALA A 54 3.73 13.32 -2.62
C ALA A 54 2.95 12.34 -3.50
N THR A 55 3.31 11.05 -3.47
CA THR A 55 2.76 10.01 -4.36
C THR A 55 2.01 8.90 -3.62
N VAL A 56 1.75 9.05 -2.31
CA VAL A 56 1.01 8.07 -1.52
C VAL A 56 -0.17 8.74 -0.83
N LYS A 57 -1.38 8.24 -1.10
CA LYS A 57 -2.60 8.66 -0.41
C LYS A 57 -2.99 7.58 0.60
N VAL A 58 -3.15 7.96 1.85
CA VAL A 58 -3.66 7.09 2.91
C VAL A 58 -5.11 7.44 3.20
N HIS A 59 -6.00 6.46 3.06
CA HIS A 59 -7.42 6.59 3.41
C HIS A 59 -7.63 6.40 4.91
N ALA A 60 -8.71 6.97 5.44
CA ALA A 60 -9.05 6.81 6.84
C ALA A 60 -9.38 5.34 7.16
N LEU A 61 -9.20 4.95 8.43
CA LEU A 61 -9.60 3.61 8.89
C LEU A 61 -11.10 3.41 8.64
N ASN A 62 -11.45 2.31 7.99
CA ASN A 62 -12.83 1.98 7.59
C ASN A 62 -13.50 3.04 6.70
N GLU A 63 -12.72 3.81 5.95
CA GLU A 63 -13.28 4.70 4.93
C GLU A 63 -14.15 3.90 3.95
N ALA A 64 -15.27 4.46 3.55
CA ALA A 64 -16.18 3.81 2.62
C ALA A 64 -15.46 3.46 1.31
N LEU A 65 -15.49 2.18 0.95
CA LEU A 65 -14.92 1.72 -0.30
C LEU A 65 -15.76 2.23 -1.49
N PRO A 66 -15.15 2.37 -2.68
CA PRO A 66 -15.90 2.64 -3.90
C PRO A 66 -17.06 1.64 -4.07
N GLU A 67 -18.19 2.07 -4.64
CA GLU A 67 -19.40 1.26 -4.78
C GLU A 67 -19.16 -0.11 -5.41
N ASN A 68 -18.23 -0.19 -6.35
CA ASN A 68 -17.86 -1.42 -7.03
C ASN A 68 -16.66 -2.15 -6.40
N GLY A 69 -16.21 -1.73 -5.22
CA GLY A 69 -15.04 -2.29 -4.52
C GLY A 69 -13.71 -1.76 -5.05
N LEU A 70 -12.61 -2.38 -4.59
CA LEU A 70 -11.25 -2.01 -4.97
C LEU A 70 -10.77 -2.89 -6.13
N TYR A 71 -10.71 -2.32 -7.33
CA TYR A 71 -10.12 -3.01 -8.47
C TYR A 71 -8.60 -2.98 -8.38
N SER A 72 -7.96 -4.12 -8.63
CA SER A 72 -6.51 -4.26 -8.58
C SER A 72 -5.77 -3.45 -9.65
N ASN A 73 -6.45 -3.00 -10.70
CA ASN A 73 -5.92 -2.12 -11.74
C ASN A 73 -6.44 -0.67 -11.64
N ALA A 74 -7.04 -0.28 -10.51
CA ALA A 74 -7.61 1.07 -10.35
C ALA A 74 -6.57 2.19 -10.51
N MET A 75 -5.31 1.91 -10.20
CA MET A 75 -4.20 2.87 -10.30
C MET A 75 -3.34 2.67 -11.55
N ALA A 76 -3.82 1.87 -12.53
CA ALA A 76 -3.09 1.61 -13.77
C ALA A 76 -2.77 2.91 -14.52
N GLY A 77 -1.53 3.03 -15.01
CA GLY A 77 -1.04 4.21 -15.73
C GLY A 77 -0.67 5.39 -14.83
N THR A 78 -0.60 5.22 -13.52
CA THR A 78 -0.21 6.29 -12.59
C THR A 78 1.05 5.95 -11.81
N ASP A 79 1.74 6.99 -11.32
CA ASP A 79 2.89 6.86 -10.41
C ASP A 79 2.50 7.06 -8.94
N ARG A 80 1.23 6.79 -8.61
CA ARG A 80 0.64 6.97 -7.28
C ARG A 80 0.30 5.65 -6.62
N MET A 81 0.16 5.69 -5.31
CA MET A 81 -0.30 4.57 -4.49
C MET A 81 -1.43 5.03 -3.58
N GLU A 82 -2.44 4.20 -3.42
CA GLU A 82 -3.49 4.37 -2.41
C GLU A 82 -3.43 3.26 -1.39
N LEU A 83 -3.55 3.62 -0.11
CA LEU A 83 -3.55 2.69 1.02
C LEU A 83 -4.92 2.75 1.71
N TYR A 84 -5.59 1.61 1.76
CA TYR A 84 -6.85 1.42 2.48
C TYR A 84 -6.64 0.54 3.70
N MET A 85 -7.43 0.77 4.73
CA MET A 85 -7.34 0.07 6.01
C MET A 85 -8.75 -0.26 6.48
N THR A 86 -9.01 -1.55 6.72
CA THR A 86 -10.28 -2.01 7.26
C THR A 86 -10.03 -2.92 8.46
N VAL A 87 -10.91 -2.89 9.44
CA VAL A 87 -10.87 -3.76 10.62
C VAL A 87 -12.20 -4.50 10.75
N ASN A 88 -12.16 -5.74 11.22
CA ASN A 88 -13.35 -6.55 11.46
C ASN A 88 -14.16 -6.02 12.67
N ALA A 89 -15.38 -6.50 12.83
CA ALA A 89 -16.26 -6.06 13.92
C ALA A 89 -15.75 -6.40 15.33
N ALA A 90 -14.91 -7.44 15.45
CA ALA A 90 -14.28 -7.83 16.72
C ALA A 90 -13.09 -6.91 17.09
N GLY A 91 -12.54 -6.17 16.12
CA GLY A 91 -11.41 -5.28 16.34
C GLY A 91 -10.06 -6.00 16.47
N ASP A 92 -9.98 -7.28 16.14
CA ASP A 92 -8.79 -8.11 16.32
C ASP A 92 -8.05 -8.43 15.02
N GLN A 93 -8.68 -8.22 13.85
CA GLN A 93 -8.10 -8.45 12.54
C GLN A 93 -8.25 -7.22 11.64
N MET A 94 -7.16 -6.83 11.03
CA MET A 94 -7.10 -5.69 10.11
C MET A 94 -6.59 -6.13 8.74
N MET A 95 -7.13 -5.55 7.69
CA MET A 95 -6.63 -5.70 6.33
C MET A 95 -6.04 -4.39 5.86
N LEU A 96 -4.76 -4.40 5.50
CA LEU A 96 -4.12 -3.33 4.76
C LEU A 96 -4.18 -3.66 3.27
N VAL A 97 -4.62 -2.71 2.47
CA VAL A 97 -4.70 -2.86 1.02
C VAL A 97 -3.93 -1.73 0.38
N SER A 98 -2.95 -2.05 -0.46
CA SER A 98 -2.31 -1.06 -1.32
C SER A 98 -2.67 -1.29 -2.77
N LEU A 99 -3.01 -0.20 -3.46
CA LEU A 99 -3.27 -0.16 -4.89
C LEU A 99 -2.23 0.72 -5.56
N PHE A 100 -1.59 0.22 -6.60
CA PHE A 100 -0.61 0.97 -7.39
C PHE A 100 -0.41 0.31 -8.75
N ASP A 101 0.22 1.01 -9.68
CA ASP A 101 0.66 0.43 -10.94
C ASP A 101 2.01 -0.28 -10.73
N ASN A 102 2.08 -1.57 -11.08
CA ASN A 102 3.31 -2.36 -10.98
C ASN A 102 4.41 -1.89 -11.95
N LEU A 103 4.06 -1.23 -13.05
CA LEU A 103 5.00 -0.66 -14.03
C LEU A 103 5.34 0.80 -13.73
N GLY A 104 4.37 1.58 -13.22
CA GLY A 104 4.52 2.97 -12.77
C GLY A 104 5.16 3.05 -11.39
N LYS A 105 4.34 3.33 -10.36
CA LYS A 105 4.78 3.45 -8.94
C LYS A 105 5.57 2.24 -8.45
N GLY A 106 5.25 1.04 -8.91
CA GLY A 106 5.93 -0.21 -8.53
C GLY A 106 7.29 -0.44 -9.22
N SER A 107 7.66 0.34 -10.23
CA SER A 107 8.87 0.14 -11.04
C SER A 107 9.47 1.45 -11.54
N SER A 108 9.14 1.85 -12.79
CA SER A 108 9.76 3.01 -13.45
C SER A 108 9.47 4.33 -12.75
N GLY A 109 8.26 4.55 -12.27
CA GLY A 109 7.88 5.74 -11.54
C GLY A 109 8.67 5.91 -10.23
N ALA A 110 8.85 4.83 -9.47
CA ALA A 110 9.69 4.87 -8.28
C ALA A 110 11.16 5.18 -8.61
N ALA A 111 11.67 4.67 -9.74
CA ALA A 111 13.04 4.98 -10.18
C ALA A 111 13.20 6.47 -10.54
N VAL A 112 12.23 7.05 -11.27
CA VAL A 112 12.22 8.48 -11.59
C VAL A 112 12.10 9.33 -10.32
N GLN A 113 11.20 8.96 -9.39
CA GLN A 113 11.06 9.62 -8.09
C GLN A 113 12.39 9.64 -7.31
N CYS A 114 13.07 8.49 -7.20
CA CYS A 114 14.38 8.41 -6.55
C CYS A 114 15.43 9.26 -7.27
N MET A 115 15.47 9.24 -8.59
CA MET A 115 16.38 10.07 -9.39
C MET A 115 16.14 11.56 -9.12
N ASN A 116 14.88 12.00 -9.10
CA ASN A 116 14.53 13.39 -8.80
C ASN A 116 15.06 13.83 -7.44
N LEU A 117 14.85 13.02 -6.41
CA LEU A 117 15.36 13.29 -5.05
C LEU A 117 16.89 13.33 -5.01
N MET A 118 17.57 12.41 -5.68
CA MET A 118 19.04 12.38 -5.73
C MET A 118 19.63 13.61 -6.44
N LEU A 119 18.92 14.17 -7.42
CA LEU A 119 19.33 15.35 -8.17
C LEU A 119 18.85 16.67 -7.56
N GLY A 120 18.13 16.64 -6.44
CA GLY A 120 17.55 17.83 -5.80
C GLY A 120 16.46 18.49 -6.63
N LEU A 121 15.79 17.73 -7.51
CA LEU A 121 14.65 18.19 -8.29
C LEU A 121 13.36 18.01 -7.48
N GLU A 122 12.25 18.59 -7.98
CA GLU A 122 10.93 18.31 -7.45
C GLU A 122 10.64 16.80 -7.54
N GLU A 123 10.22 16.21 -6.44
CA GLU A 123 10.04 14.75 -6.28
C GLU A 123 9.15 14.14 -7.37
N THR A 124 8.08 14.84 -7.76
CA THR A 124 7.09 14.37 -8.74
C THR A 124 7.35 14.79 -10.17
N LYS A 125 8.49 15.41 -10.46
CA LYS A 125 8.81 15.90 -11.80
C LYS A 125 8.81 14.77 -12.84
N GLY A 126 7.89 14.85 -13.82
CA GLY A 126 7.72 13.85 -14.89
C GLY A 126 7.00 12.57 -14.45
N LEU A 127 6.32 12.58 -13.29
CA LEU A 127 5.43 11.52 -12.81
C LEU A 127 3.97 11.91 -13.02
N GLU A 128 3.07 10.91 -13.19
CA GLU A 128 1.62 11.06 -13.42
C GLU A 128 0.77 10.61 -12.22
#